data_5326683037bb64f9baf9ead19a7e2e5d
#
_entry.id   5326683037bb64f9baf9ead19a7e2e5d
#
_cell.length_a   1.000
_cell.length_b   1.000
_cell.length_c   1.000
_cell.angle_alpha   90.00
_cell.angle_beta   90.00
_cell.angle_gamma   90.00
#
_symmetry.space_group_name_H-M   'P 1'
#
loop_
_entity.id
_entity.type
_entity.pdbx_description
1 polymer ?
#
loop_
_entity_poly.entity_id
_entity_poly.type
_entity_poly.pdbx_seq_one_letter_code
_entity_poly.pdbx_strand_id
1 'polypeptide(L)'
;MILFIMQMKVPSEKRKELSQAITSLLSPIRTAEGCLRCDFFHSMEDEQVLCLFEEWDSRKNLGKHMESECFRVLRGAMHLLEEPCEMMSYRSLHQGDT
;
A
#
# COMPACT_ATOMS: atom_id res chain seq x y z
N MET A 1 9.97 10.49 8.58
CA MET A 1 9.31 9.29 8.07
C MET A 1 8.54 9.61 6.81
N ILE A 2 8.39 8.61 5.96
CA ILE A 2 7.67 8.76 4.71
C ILE A 2 6.41 7.90 4.77
N LEU A 3 5.27 8.50 4.45
CA LEU A 3 4.01 7.77 4.30
C LEU A 3 3.83 7.47 2.83
N PHE A 4 3.48 6.23 2.51
CA PHE A 4 3.18 5.80 1.15
C PHE A 4 1.79 5.20 1.16
N ILE A 5 0.90 5.75 0.34
CA ILE A 5 -0.51 5.36 0.34
C ILE A 5 -0.89 4.93 -1.07
N MET A 6 -1.50 3.75 -1.17
CA MET A 6 -2.07 3.26 -2.42
C MET A 6 -3.57 3.18 -2.24
N GLN A 7 -4.31 3.97 -2.99
CA GLN A 7 -5.76 3.95 -2.97
C GLN A 7 -6.27 3.27 -4.24
N MET A 8 -7.13 2.27 -4.06
CA MET A 8 -7.56 1.38 -5.11
C MET A 8 -9.07 1.30 -5.17
N LYS A 9 -9.62 1.39 -6.38
CA LYS A 9 -11.04 1.14 -6.57
C LYS A 9 -11.20 -0.15 -7.37
N VAL A 10 -11.84 -1.14 -6.77
CA VAL A 10 -11.96 -2.48 -7.34
C VAL A 10 -13.43 -2.80 -7.58
N PRO A 11 -13.78 -3.41 -8.73
CA PRO A 11 -15.16 -3.85 -8.95
C PRO A 11 -15.53 -4.94 -7.94
N SER A 12 -16.80 -5.00 -7.57
CA SER A 12 -17.29 -5.91 -6.54
C SER A 12 -16.86 -7.36 -6.79
N GLU A 13 -16.94 -7.82 -8.04
CA GLU A 13 -16.61 -9.19 -8.40
C GLU A 13 -15.12 -9.51 -8.31
N LYS A 14 -14.25 -8.50 -8.22
CA LYS A 14 -12.81 -8.68 -8.09
C LYS A 14 -12.29 -8.38 -6.70
N ARG A 15 -13.15 -7.87 -5.82
CA ARG A 15 -12.75 -7.41 -4.49
C ARG A 15 -12.11 -8.51 -3.65
N LYS A 16 -12.69 -9.70 -3.66
CA LYS A 16 -12.17 -10.81 -2.87
C LYS A 16 -10.78 -11.23 -3.38
N GLU A 17 -10.63 -11.34 -4.69
CA GLU A 17 -9.37 -11.73 -5.30
C GLU A 17 -8.27 -10.72 -4.96
N LEU A 18 -8.55 -9.44 -5.11
CA LEU A 18 -7.56 -8.39 -4.79
C LEU A 18 -7.22 -8.38 -3.31
N SER A 19 -8.25 -8.49 -2.45
CA SER A 19 -8.03 -8.48 -1.00
C SER A 19 -7.14 -9.63 -0.55
N GLN A 20 -7.35 -10.83 -1.12
CA GLN A 20 -6.53 -11.98 -0.80
C GLN A 20 -5.09 -11.80 -1.29
N ALA A 21 -4.92 -11.25 -2.49
CA ALA A 21 -3.60 -10.99 -3.04
C ALA A 21 -2.81 -10.03 -2.15
N ILE A 22 -3.43 -8.91 -1.76
CA ILE A 22 -2.78 -7.91 -0.92
C ILE A 22 -2.50 -8.47 0.47
N THR A 23 -3.46 -9.17 1.06
CA THR A 23 -3.29 -9.76 2.39
C THR A 23 -2.08 -10.69 2.43
N SER A 24 -1.85 -11.44 1.36
CA SER A 24 -0.69 -12.35 1.28
C SER A 24 0.64 -11.62 1.24
N LEU A 25 0.63 -10.33 0.88
CA LEU A 25 1.85 -9.52 0.77
C LEU A 25 2.13 -8.71 2.04
N LEU A 26 1.22 -8.66 3.00
CA LEU A 26 1.39 -7.82 4.19
C LEU A 26 2.61 -8.23 5.00
N SER A 27 2.82 -9.52 5.22
CA SER A 27 3.98 -9.98 6.00
C SER A 27 5.30 -9.62 5.30
N PRO A 28 5.48 -9.91 4.00
CA PRO A 28 6.70 -9.46 3.32
C PRO A 28 6.92 -7.95 3.38
N ILE A 29 5.86 -7.15 3.26
CA ILE A 29 5.99 -5.69 3.35
C ILE A 29 6.43 -5.30 4.76
N ARG A 30 5.75 -5.84 5.77
CA ARG A 30 6.02 -5.49 7.17
C ARG A 30 7.42 -5.86 7.63
N THR A 31 8.02 -6.86 7.01
CA THR A 31 9.37 -7.31 7.37
C THR A 31 10.46 -6.71 6.47
N ALA A 32 10.08 -5.89 5.49
CA ALA A 32 11.06 -5.23 4.63
C ALA A 32 11.86 -4.20 5.42
N GLU A 33 13.13 -4.03 5.03
CA GLU A 33 14.01 -3.06 5.67
C GLU A 33 13.42 -1.66 5.63
N GLY A 34 13.28 -1.04 6.80
CA GLY A 34 12.78 0.32 6.93
C GLY A 34 11.28 0.46 7.01
N CYS A 35 10.53 -0.63 6.88
CA CYS A 35 9.08 -0.58 7.05
C CYS A 35 8.73 -0.46 8.53
N LEU A 36 8.07 0.65 8.89
CA LEU A 36 7.66 0.90 10.27
C LEU A 36 6.22 0.47 10.51
N ARG A 37 5.40 0.50 9.47
CA ARG A 37 3.99 0.18 9.59
C ARG A 37 3.41 -0.14 8.21
N CYS A 38 2.48 -1.09 8.18
CA CYS A 38 1.74 -1.41 6.98
C CYS A 38 0.34 -1.87 7.37
N ASP A 39 -0.68 -1.13 6.94
CA ASP A 39 -2.07 -1.42 7.22
C ASP A 39 -2.87 -1.50 5.92
N PHE A 40 -3.80 -2.42 5.88
CA PHE A 40 -4.68 -2.60 4.73
C PHE A 40 -6.12 -2.50 5.22
N PHE A 41 -6.90 -1.62 4.59
CA PHE A 41 -8.27 -1.36 5.03
C PHE A 41 -9.15 -0.91 3.86
N HIS A 42 -10.44 -0.80 4.11
CA HIS A 42 -11.37 -0.30 3.11
C HIS A 42 -12.15 0.88 3.67
N SER A 43 -12.70 1.68 2.75
CA SER A 43 -13.55 2.80 3.15
C SER A 43 -14.84 2.27 3.77
N MET A 44 -15.26 2.88 4.86
CA MET A 44 -16.54 2.54 5.47
C MET A 44 -17.73 3.04 4.65
N GLU A 45 -17.48 3.99 3.75
CA GLU A 45 -18.53 4.57 2.90
C GLU A 45 -18.63 3.87 1.55
N ASP A 46 -17.57 3.17 1.12
CA ASP A 46 -17.56 2.50 -0.18
C ASP A 46 -16.66 1.26 -0.10
N GLU A 47 -17.28 0.09 -0.07
CA GLU A 47 -16.57 -1.18 0.03
C GLU A 47 -15.64 -1.46 -1.14
N GLN A 48 -15.83 -0.76 -2.26
CA GLN A 48 -14.97 -0.93 -3.44
C GLN A 48 -13.68 -0.15 -3.33
N VAL A 49 -13.56 0.76 -2.35
CA VAL A 49 -12.34 1.53 -2.14
C VAL A 49 -11.48 0.86 -1.09
N LEU A 50 -10.34 0.34 -1.54
CA LEU A 50 -9.34 -0.29 -0.67
C LEU A 50 -8.13 0.63 -0.55
N CYS A 51 -7.46 0.57 0.58
CA CYS A 51 -6.32 1.41 0.85
C CYS A 51 -5.21 0.62 1.51
N LEU A 52 -3.99 0.72 0.96
CA LEU A 52 -2.79 0.17 1.56
C LEU A 52 -1.96 1.35 2.06
N PHE A 53 -1.73 1.39 3.36
CA PHE A 53 -1.02 2.46 4.02
C PHE A 53 0.30 1.92 4.54
N GLU A 54 1.41 2.57 4.17
CA GLU A 54 2.74 2.16 4.59
C GLU A 54 3.50 3.35 5.18
N GLU A 55 4.29 3.07 6.19
CA GLU A 55 5.14 4.06 6.82
C GLU A 55 6.58 3.55 6.76
N TRP A 56 7.47 4.36 6.20
CA TRP A 56 8.86 4.01 5.96
C TRP A 56 9.79 4.97 6.69
N ASP A 57 10.93 4.46 7.16
CA ASP A 57 11.89 5.27 7.89
C ASP A 57 12.60 6.30 7.01
N SER A 58 12.70 6.03 5.69
CA SER A 58 13.42 6.89 4.77
C SER A 58 12.95 6.67 3.34
N ARG A 59 13.19 7.67 2.48
CA ARG A 59 12.94 7.52 1.03
C ARG A 59 13.80 6.45 0.41
N LYS A 60 15.00 6.26 0.93
CA LYS A 60 15.91 5.23 0.43
C LYS A 60 15.29 3.85 0.57
N ASN A 61 14.76 3.55 1.74
CA ASN A 61 14.16 2.24 1.99
C ASN A 61 12.83 2.06 1.28
N LEU A 62 12.03 3.12 1.17
CA LEU A 62 10.84 3.08 0.31
C LEU A 62 11.22 2.77 -1.12
N GLY A 63 12.25 3.42 -1.65
CA GLY A 63 12.73 3.19 -3.01
C GLY A 63 13.16 1.74 -3.24
N LYS A 64 13.86 1.16 -2.26
CA LYS A 64 14.24 -0.26 -2.33
C LYS A 64 13.01 -1.16 -2.38
N HIS A 65 12.02 -0.85 -1.56
CA HIS A 65 10.76 -1.61 -1.55
C HIS A 65 10.07 -1.53 -2.92
N MET A 66 10.04 -0.37 -3.53
CA MET A 66 9.40 -0.18 -4.84
C MET A 66 10.10 -0.94 -5.96
N GLU A 67 11.36 -1.33 -5.75
CA GLU A 67 12.10 -2.15 -6.70
C GLU A 67 12.06 -3.64 -6.35
N SER A 68 11.41 -4.00 -5.24
CA SER A 68 11.38 -5.39 -4.77
C SER A 68 10.42 -6.26 -5.56
N GLU A 69 10.63 -7.58 -5.45
CA GLU A 69 9.72 -8.56 -6.04
C GLU A 69 8.32 -8.42 -5.44
N CYS A 70 8.23 -8.16 -4.14
CA CYS A 70 6.96 -7.97 -3.46
C CYS A 70 6.15 -6.84 -4.11
N PHE A 71 6.79 -5.70 -4.35
CA PHE A 71 6.11 -4.57 -4.98
C PHE A 71 5.74 -4.87 -6.43
N ARG A 72 6.56 -5.64 -7.13
CA ARG A 72 6.26 -6.06 -8.50
C ARG A 72 4.97 -6.90 -8.52
N VAL A 73 4.84 -7.83 -7.59
CA VAL A 73 3.63 -8.65 -7.47
C VAL A 73 2.42 -7.77 -7.16
N LEU A 74 2.59 -6.83 -6.24
CA LEU A 74 1.52 -5.89 -5.88
C LEU A 74 1.06 -5.07 -7.09
N ARG A 75 2.00 -4.53 -7.86
CA ARG A 75 1.68 -3.77 -9.06
C ARG A 75 0.97 -4.65 -10.10
N GLY A 76 1.36 -5.91 -10.20
CA GLY A 76 0.70 -6.85 -11.11
C GLY A 76 -0.76 -7.04 -10.77
N ALA A 77 -1.11 -7.01 -9.49
CA ALA A 77 -2.50 -7.15 -9.05
C ALA A 77 -3.36 -5.93 -9.39
N MET A 78 -2.74 -4.80 -9.71
CA MET A 78 -3.49 -3.58 -10.01
C MET A 78 -4.31 -3.68 -11.29
N HIS A 79 -4.08 -4.70 -12.13
CA HIS A 79 -4.91 -4.93 -13.32
C HIS A 79 -6.35 -5.31 -12.96
N LEU A 80 -6.60 -5.67 -11.71
CA LEU A 80 -7.96 -5.99 -11.23
C LEU A 80 -8.80 -4.74 -10.98
N LEU A 81 -8.19 -3.57 -10.97
CA LEU A 81 -8.88 -2.33 -10.63
C LEU A 81 -9.73 -1.79 -11.80
N GLU A 82 -10.79 -1.04 -11.45
CA GLU A 82 -11.62 -0.34 -12.43
C GLU A 82 -10.88 0.82 -13.08
N GLU A 83 -9.99 1.45 -12.31
CA GLU A 83 -9.25 2.64 -12.74
C GLU A 83 -7.84 2.57 -12.16
N PRO A 84 -6.89 3.36 -12.68
CA PRO A 84 -5.52 3.31 -12.20
C PRO A 84 -5.44 3.54 -10.69
N CYS A 85 -4.55 2.79 -10.03
CA CYS A 85 -4.27 2.97 -8.61
C CYS A 85 -3.67 4.35 -8.37
N GLU A 86 -4.17 5.04 -7.35
CA GLU A 86 -3.56 6.30 -6.92
C GLU A 86 -2.47 5.99 -5.92
N MET A 87 -1.27 6.48 -6.19
CA MET A 87 -0.12 6.32 -5.30
C MET A 87 0.34 7.69 -4.86
N MET A 88 0.45 7.87 -3.55
CA MET A 88 0.83 9.16 -2.97
C MET A 88 1.89 8.93 -1.91
N SER A 89 2.85 9.84 -1.84
CA SER A 89 3.84 9.80 -0.77
C SER A 89 3.88 11.15 -0.07
N TYR A 90 4.01 11.10 1.25
CA TYR A 90 4.02 12.28 2.09
C TYR A 90 5.13 12.16 3.12
N ARG A 91 5.68 13.29 3.51
CA ARG A 91 6.58 13.33 4.66
C ARG A 91 5.70 13.53 5.90
N SER A 92 5.81 12.63 6.86
CA SER A 92 5.02 12.75 8.07
C SER A 92 5.60 13.83 9.00
N LEU A 93 4.72 14.52 9.71
CA LEU A 93 5.11 15.45 10.76
C LEU A 93 5.00 14.72 12.09
N HIS A 94 6.10 14.70 12.82
CA HIS A 94 6.12 14.18 14.18
C HIS A 94 6.03 15.33 15.16
N GLN A 95 5.47 15.05 16.32
CA GLN A 95 5.35 16.05 17.36
C GLN A 95 6.70 16.71 17.68
N GLY A 96 7.78 15.93 17.64
CA GLY A 96 9.12 16.43 17.89
C GLY A 96 9.69 17.31 16.78
N ASP A 97 9.06 17.32 15.60
CA ASP A 97 9.51 18.07 14.42
C ASP A 97 8.85 19.43 14.31
N THR A 98 7.91 19.73 15.19
CA THR A 98 7.14 20.99 15.11
C THR A 98 7.65 22.09 16.05
#